data_91a391042302c3dc4844d156c881af1a
#
_entry.id   91a391042302c3dc4844d156c881af1a
#
_cell.length_a   1.000
_cell.length_b   1.000
_cell.length_c   1.000
_cell.angle_alpha   90.00
_cell.angle_beta   90.00
_cell.angle_gamma   90.00
#
_symmetry.space_group_name_H-M   'P 1'
#
loop_
_entity.id
_entity.type
_entity.pdbx_description
1 polymer ?
#
loop_
_entity_poly.entity_id
_entity_poly.type
_entity_poly.pdbx_seq_one_letter_code
_entity_poly.pdbx_strand_id
1 'polypeptide(L)'
;MDISFLNSDYFMIGYYVLTVGASLLLIKDTKKRIRNLKIGRNSIKYAPISFGILVVYVLFVFPYVDEIPILNWSWLGYNIAFGPFAEEGMWGILPFLPLLLYMILHINYFEEFYFRKTKKMVVVWALIHIAMGIKVHMALVLIPIGFVFKYVFDKKGVNHSYAMHFATNILVVCMLFFSFIL
;
A
#
# COMPACT_ATOMS: atom_id res chain seq x y z
N MET A 1 -13.20 -16.95 -21.75
CA MET A 1 -13.87 -15.69 -21.38
C MET A 1 -12.92 -14.59 -21.83
N ASP A 2 -13.34 -13.75 -22.76
CA ASP A 2 -12.49 -12.65 -23.21
C ASP A 2 -12.48 -11.56 -22.12
N ILE A 3 -11.32 -11.35 -21.50
CA ILE A 3 -11.10 -10.34 -20.45
C ILE A 3 -10.30 -9.15 -20.97
N SER A 4 -10.18 -9.02 -22.29
CA SER A 4 -9.42 -7.93 -22.94
C SER A 4 -9.90 -6.54 -22.53
N PHE A 5 -11.19 -6.40 -22.16
CA PHE A 5 -11.74 -5.14 -21.68
C PHE A 5 -11.11 -4.66 -20.36
N LEU A 6 -10.58 -5.57 -19.53
CA LEU A 6 -9.92 -5.22 -18.27
C LEU A 6 -8.61 -4.44 -18.48
N ASN A 7 -8.00 -4.58 -19.67
CA ASN A 7 -6.78 -3.88 -20.07
C ASN A 7 -7.08 -2.62 -20.89
N SER A 8 -8.35 -2.21 -21.01
CA SER A 8 -8.69 -0.97 -21.68
C SER A 8 -8.47 0.24 -20.77
N ASP A 9 -7.96 1.35 -21.32
CA ASP A 9 -7.76 2.61 -20.59
C ASP A 9 -9.04 3.08 -19.88
N TYR A 10 -10.19 2.89 -20.51
CA TYR A 10 -11.49 3.25 -19.95
C TYR A 10 -11.81 2.45 -18.68
N PHE A 11 -11.51 1.14 -18.69
CA PHE A 11 -11.68 0.32 -17.49
C PHE A 11 -10.71 0.75 -16.37
N MET A 12 -9.45 0.99 -16.73
CA MET A 12 -8.43 1.39 -15.78
C MET A 12 -8.75 2.74 -15.14
N ILE A 13 -9.14 3.72 -15.93
CA ILE A 13 -9.59 5.03 -15.44
C ILE A 13 -10.83 4.88 -14.57
N GLY A 14 -11.84 4.13 -15.03
CA GLY A 14 -13.07 3.89 -14.28
C GLY A 14 -12.82 3.21 -12.94
N TYR A 15 -11.99 2.18 -12.91
CA TYR A 15 -11.62 1.47 -11.69
C TYR A 15 -10.80 2.36 -10.73
N TYR A 16 -9.87 3.16 -11.26
CA TYR A 16 -9.13 4.14 -10.47
C TYR A 16 -10.07 5.18 -9.83
N VAL A 17 -10.97 5.76 -10.62
CA VAL A 17 -11.96 6.75 -10.13
C VAL A 17 -12.85 6.12 -9.05
N LEU A 18 -13.30 4.88 -9.23
CA LEU A 18 -14.09 4.16 -8.22
C LEU A 18 -13.28 3.95 -6.93
N THR A 19 -12.04 3.48 -7.05
CA THR A 19 -11.16 3.20 -5.90
C THR A 19 -10.84 4.48 -5.13
N VAL A 20 -10.45 5.55 -5.85
CA VAL A 20 -10.17 6.85 -5.26
C VAL A 20 -11.43 7.48 -4.68
N GLY A 21 -12.55 7.43 -5.41
CA GLY A 21 -13.84 7.96 -4.94
C GLY A 21 -14.30 7.28 -3.65
N ALA A 22 -14.24 5.94 -3.58
CA ALA A 22 -14.54 5.20 -2.36
C ALA A 22 -13.61 5.59 -1.22
N SER A 23 -12.31 5.78 -1.51
CA SER A 23 -11.32 6.23 -0.54
C SER A 23 -11.60 7.64 -0.04
N LEU A 24 -12.00 8.55 -0.92
CA LEU A 24 -12.33 9.94 -0.56
C LEU A 24 -13.54 10.03 0.40
N LEU A 25 -14.48 9.09 0.35
CA LEU A 25 -15.58 9.00 1.30
C LEU A 25 -15.13 8.75 2.75
N LEU A 26 -13.92 8.18 2.93
CA LEU A 26 -13.30 7.93 4.24
C LEU A 26 -12.54 9.15 4.78
N ILE A 27 -12.34 10.17 3.95
CA ILE A 27 -11.59 11.38 4.29
C ILE A 27 -12.51 12.37 4.98
N LYS A 28 -12.24 12.62 6.27
CA LYS A 28 -13.08 13.54 7.06
C LYS A 28 -12.34 14.78 7.55
N ASP A 29 -11.06 14.69 7.90
CA ASP A 29 -10.34 15.81 8.54
C ASP A 29 -8.82 15.67 8.37
N THR A 30 -8.25 16.40 7.42
CA THR A 30 -6.81 16.43 7.15
C THR A 30 -6.00 17.01 8.32
N LYS A 31 -6.51 18.06 8.98
CA LYS A 31 -5.82 18.65 10.14
C LYS A 31 -5.70 17.65 11.27
N LYS A 32 -6.75 16.85 11.48
CA LYS A 32 -6.76 15.76 12.48
C LYS A 32 -5.74 14.67 12.12
N ARG A 33 -5.61 14.30 10.83
CA ARG A 33 -4.62 13.30 10.38
C ARG A 33 -3.19 13.79 10.61
N ILE A 34 -2.88 15.04 10.27
CA ILE A 34 -1.56 15.65 10.53
C ILE A 34 -1.27 15.67 12.04
N ARG A 35 -2.26 16.02 12.87
CA ARG A 35 -2.10 15.99 14.33
C ARG A 35 -1.80 14.57 14.83
N ASN A 36 -2.49 13.55 14.31
CA ASN A 36 -2.27 12.15 14.67
C ASN A 36 -0.85 11.69 14.29
N LEU A 37 -0.33 12.09 13.13
CA LEU A 37 1.07 11.83 12.74
C LEU A 37 2.05 12.47 13.73
N LYS A 38 1.82 13.73 14.12
CA LYS A 38 2.66 14.42 15.11
C LYS A 38 2.69 13.69 16.46
N ILE A 39 1.55 13.16 16.92
CA ILE A 39 1.46 12.35 18.14
C ILE A 39 2.30 11.07 18.00
N GLY A 40 2.19 10.39 16.87
CA GLY A 40 2.88 9.13 16.60
C GLY A 40 4.35 9.25 16.15
N ARG A 41 4.88 10.47 15.95
CA ARG A 41 6.17 10.73 15.29
C ARG A 41 7.36 9.91 15.82
N ASN A 42 7.38 9.63 17.10
CA ASN A 42 8.45 8.85 17.73
C ASN A 42 8.50 7.39 17.26
N SER A 43 7.46 6.91 16.55
CA SER A 43 7.43 5.56 16.00
C SER A 43 7.85 5.49 14.53
N ILE A 44 8.07 6.63 13.86
CA ILE A 44 8.63 6.69 12.50
C ILE A 44 9.98 5.96 12.42
N LYS A 45 10.79 6.01 13.48
CA LYS A 45 12.06 5.29 13.57
C LYS A 45 11.97 3.77 13.41
N TYR A 46 10.79 3.19 13.52
CA TYR A 46 10.54 1.76 13.29
C TYR A 46 10.13 1.44 11.84
N ALA A 47 9.83 2.44 11.02
CA ALA A 47 9.49 2.24 9.61
C ALA A 47 10.56 1.47 8.82
N PRO A 48 11.89 1.65 9.07
CA PRO A 48 12.91 0.84 8.41
C PRO A 48 12.77 -0.67 8.66
N ILE A 49 12.15 -1.10 9.77
CA ILE A 49 11.93 -2.54 10.05
C ILE A 49 10.92 -3.12 9.05
N SER A 50 9.75 -2.51 8.90
CA SER A 50 8.73 -2.96 7.95
C SER A 50 9.19 -2.79 6.50
N PHE A 51 9.88 -1.70 6.19
CA PHE A 51 10.48 -1.48 4.88
C PHE A 51 11.58 -2.50 4.58
N GLY A 52 12.43 -2.80 5.56
CA GLY A 52 13.49 -3.81 5.43
C GLY A 52 12.95 -5.22 5.13
N ILE A 53 11.81 -5.60 5.70
CA ILE A 53 11.12 -6.87 5.35
C ILE A 53 10.79 -6.87 3.86
N LEU A 54 10.25 -5.77 3.32
CA LEU A 54 9.94 -5.66 1.89
C LEU A 54 11.20 -5.72 1.03
N VAL A 55 12.26 -4.99 1.39
CA VAL A 55 13.54 -4.99 0.66
C VAL A 55 14.16 -6.38 0.64
N VAL A 56 14.24 -7.06 1.79
CA VAL A 56 14.75 -8.43 1.87
C VAL A 56 13.91 -9.37 1.00
N TYR A 57 12.59 -9.21 1.06
CA TYR A 57 11.71 -9.99 0.22
C TYR A 57 11.98 -9.77 -1.28
N VAL A 58 12.05 -8.52 -1.73
CA VAL A 58 12.28 -8.18 -3.14
C VAL A 58 13.64 -8.71 -3.64
N LEU A 59 14.68 -8.61 -2.82
CA LEU A 59 16.02 -9.02 -3.23
C LEU A 59 16.24 -10.54 -3.19
N PHE A 60 15.66 -11.25 -2.24
CA PHE A 60 16.02 -12.64 -1.96
C PHE A 60 14.88 -13.65 -2.16
N VAL A 61 13.64 -13.24 -2.17
CA VAL A 61 12.47 -14.15 -2.27
C VAL A 61 11.73 -13.96 -3.59
N PHE A 62 11.53 -12.73 -4.00
CA PHE A 62 10.78 -12.38 -5.21
C PHE A 62 11.27 -13.15 -6.45
N PRO A 63 12.60 -13.25 -6.78
CA PRO A 63 13.05 -13.94 -7.98
C PRO A 63 12.59 -15.40 -8.08
N TYR A 64 12.37 -16.06 -6.93
CA TYR A 64 11.96 -17.46 -6.89
C TYR A 64 10.43 -17.63 -6.91
N VAL A 65 9.70 -16.74 -6.23
CA VAL A 65 8.23 -16.87 -6.13
C VAL A 65 7.52 -16.30 -7.36
N ASP A 66 8.13 -15.39 -8.09
CA ASP A 66 7.59 -14.81 -9.31
C ASP A 66 7.50 -15.83 -10.46
N GLU A 67 8.28 -16.93 -10.40
CA GLU A 67 8.18 -18.05 -11.33
C GLU A 67 6.99 -18.98 -11.06
N ILE A 68 6.35 -18.88 -9.88
CA ILE A 68 5.23 -19.72 -9.49
C ILE A 68 3.91 -19.08 -9.98
N PRO A 69 3.21 -19.68 -10.97
CA PRO A 69 2.08 -19.02 -11.64
C PRO A 69 0.98 -18.53 -10.71
N ILE A 70 0.61 -19.30 -9.67
CA ILE A 70 -0.44 -18.92 -8.72
C ILE A 70 -0.01 -17.76 -7.81
N LEU A 71 1.27 -17.68 -7.49
CA LEU A 71 1.82 -16.62 -6.65
C LEU A 71 2.07 -15.34 -7.45
N ASN A 72 2.50 -15.47 -8.70
CA ASN A 72 2.70 -14.37 -9.64
C ASN A 72 1.38 -13.81 -10.20
N TRP A 73 0.25 -14.46 -9.91
CA TRP A 73 -1.02 -14.01 -10.44
C TRP A 73 -1.40 -12.62 -9.89
N SER A 74 -1.82 -11.76 -10.78
CA SER A 74 -2.50 -10.49 -10.53
C SER A 74 -3.53 -10.26 -11.61
N TRP A 75 -4.62 -9.60 -11.30
CA TRP A 75 -5.63 -9.26 -12.29
C TRP A 75 -5.36 -7.94 -13.03
N LEU A 76 -4.51 -7.06 -12.49
CA LEU A 76 -4.09 -5.80 -13.13
C LEU A 76 -2.60 -5.77 -13.48
N GLY A 77 -1.77 -6.56 -12.78
CA GLY A 77 -0.31 -6.56 -12.96
C GLY A 77 0.44 -5.47 -12.17
N TYR A 78 -0.24 -4.44 -11.66
CA TYR A 78 0.32 -3.34 -10.89
C TYR A 78 -0.68 -2.82 -9.84
N ASN A 79 -0.21 -1.98 -8.92
CA ASN A 79 -1.08 -1.39 -7.89
C ASN A 79 -1.78 -0.13 -8.43
N ILE A 80 -3.10 -0.21 -8.59
CA ILE A 80 -3.94 0.89 -9.10
C ILE A 80 -3.83 2.19 -8.25
N ALA A 81 -3.39 2.11 -6.99
CA ALA A 81 -3.20 3.30 -6.17
C ALA A 81 -2.16 4.27 -6.73
N PHE A 82 -1.23 3.78 -7.57
CA PHE A 82 -0.24 4.62 -8.25
C PHE A 82 -0.81 5.40 -9.46
N GLY A 83 -2.05 5.17 -9.83
CA GLY A 83 -2.72 5.81 -10.96
C GLY A 83 -3.12 4.81 -12.04
N PRO A 84 -4.02 5.21 -12.95
CA PRO A 84 -4.52 4.34 -14.02
C PRO A 84 -3.46 4.03 -15.09
N PHE A 85 -2.39 4.78 -15.18
CA PHE A 85 -1.28 4.62 -16.14
C PHE A 85 0.03 4.20 -15.45
N ALA A 86 -0.06 3.55 -14.28
CA ALA A 86 1.14 3.15 -13.52
C ALA A 86 2.04 2.16 -14.28
N GLU A 87 1.50 1.40 -15.23
CA GLU A 87 2.26 0.51 -16.11
C GLU A 87 3.21 1.26 -17.08
N GLU A 88 2.95 2.54 -17.35
CA GLU A 88 3.81 3.41 -18.16
C GLU A 88 5.06 3.89 -17.39
N GLY A 89 5.25 3.40 -16.16
CA GLY A 89 6.37 3.74 -15.31
C GLY A 89 6.25 5.11 -14.64
N MET A 90 7.40 5.77 -14.43
CA MET A 90 7.47 7.03 -13.68
C MET A 90 6.54 8.12 -14.24
N TRP A 91 6.48 8.26 -15.55
CA TRP A 91 5.68 9.31 -16.21
C TRP A 91 4.17 9.07 -16.06
N GLY A 92 3.73 7.81 -16.01
CA GLY A 92 2.34 7.45 -15.74
C GLY A 92 1.94 7.68 -14.28
N ILE A 93 2.89 7.57 -13.32
CA ILE A 93 2.63 7.73 -11.90
C ILE A 93 2.70 9.20 -11.46
N LEU A 94 3.61 9.98 -12.02
CA LEU A 94 3.95 11.33 -11.56
C LEU A 94 2.73 12.29 -11.47
N PRO A 95 1.80 12.31 -12.43
CA PRO A 95 0.61 13.16 -12.35
C PRO A 95 -0.32 12.82 -11.16
N PHE A 96 -0.31 11.56 -10.72
CA PHE A 96 -1.16 11.05 -9.65
C PHE A 96 -0.49 11.06 -8.27
N LEU A 97 0.81 11.37 -8.20
CA LEU A 97 1.58 11.38 -6.96
C LEU A 97 0.98 12.27 -5.87
N PRO A 98 0.51 13.51 -6.14
CA PRO A 98 -0.11 14.33 -5.09
C PRO A 98 -1.36 13.66 -4.49
N LEU A 99 -2.17 13.00 -5.32
CA LEU A 99 -3.37 12.30 -4.87
C LEU A 99 -3.00 11.02 -4.10
N LEU A 100 -1.99 10.28 -4.56
CA LEU A 100 -1.45 9.13 -3.83
C LEU A 100 -0.98 9.53 -2.42
N LEU A 101 -0.20 10.59 -2.29
CA LEU A 101 0.29 11.07 -0.98
C LEU A 101 -0.87 11.49 -0.07
N TYR A 102 -1.89 12.13 -0.65
CA TYR A 102 -3.10 12.50 0.08
C TYR A 102 -3.90 11.27 0.53
N MET A 103 -4.04 10.25 -0.33
CA MET A 103 -4.66 8.98 0.05
C MET A 103 -3.86 8.27 1.16
N ILE A 104 -2.55 8.15 1.04
CA ILE A 104 -1.68 7.55 2.08
C ILE A 104 -1.91 8.23 3.43
N LEU A 105 -2.02 9.56 3.47
CA LEU A 105 -2.30 10.30 4.69
C LEU A 105 -3.63 9.88 5.36
N HIS A 106 -4.65 9.56 4.59
CA HIS A 106 -5.99 9.25 5.12
C HIS A 106 -6.24 7.76 5.28
N ILE A 107 -5.91 6.97 4.24
CA ILE A 107 -6.21 5.53 4.19
C ILE A 107 -5.38 4.77 5.23
N ASN A 108 -4.10 5.09 5.38
CA ASN A 108 -3.27 4.42 6.40
C ASN A 108 -3.85 4.55 7.81
N TYR A 109 -4.46 5.70 8.15
CA TYR A 109 -5.11 5.82 9.46
C TYR A 109 -6.34 4.92 9.56
N PHE A 110 -7.15 4.85 8.50
CA PHE A 110 -8.31 3.96 8.45
C PHE A 110 -7.86 2.50 8.61
N GLU A 111 -6.84 2.09 7.87
CA GLU A 111 -6.28 0.74 7.93
C GLU A 111 -5.78 0.40 9.33
N GLU A 112 -5.02 1.29 9.96
CA GLU A 112 -4.53 1.07 11.31
C GLU A 112 -5.68 1.00 12.33
N PHE A 113 -6.70 1.82 12.18
CA PHE A 113 -7.82 1.85 13.11
C PHE A 113 -8.70 0.59 13.02
N TYR A 114 -8.92 0.06 11.82
CA TYR A 114 -9.83 -1.08 11.62
C TYR A 114 -9.10 -2.43 11.57
N PHE A 115 -7.97 -2.51 10.88
CA PHE A 115 -7.34 -3.80 10.59
C PHE A 115 -6.26 -4.23 11.58
N ARG A 116 -5.90 -3.40 12.59
CA ARG A 116 -4.94 -3.82 13.64
C ARG A 116 -5.60 -4.35 14.91
N LYS A 117 -6.92 -4.37 14.99
CA LYS A 117 -7.65 -4.83 16.20
C LYS A 117 -7.43 -6.30 16.49
N THR A 118 -7.40 -7.15 15.48
CA THR A 118 -7.20 -8.60 15.63
C THR A 118 -6.18 -9.15 14.64
N LYS A 119 -5.59 -10.32 14.95
CA LYS A 119 -4.68 -11.01 14.02
C LYS A 119 -5.35 -11.38 12.70
N LYS A 120 -6.63 -11.79 12.74
CA LYS A 120 -7.41 -12.11 11.52
C LYS A 120 -7.55 -10.87 10.62
N MET A 121 -7.82 -9.71 11.19
CA MET A 121 -7.96 -8.47 10.42
C MET A 121 -6.64 -8.04 9.78
N VAL A 122 -5.48 -8.35 10.39
CA VAL A 122 -4.18 -8.12 9.74
C VAL A 122 -4.04 -8.93 8.45
N VAL A 123 -4.44 -10.20 8.49
CA VAL A 123 -4.42 -11.07 7.29
C VAL A 123 -5.41 -10.56 6.24
N VAL A 124 -6.62 -10.19 6.64
CA VAL A 124 -7.64 -9.61 5.73
C VAL A 124 -7.09 -8.34 5.07
N TRP A 125 -6.45 -7.46 5.84
CA TRP A 125 -5.82 -6.25 5.33
C TRP A 125 -4.77 -6.55 4.25
N ALA A 126 -3.91 -7.52 4.50
CA ALA A 126 -2.89 -7.89 3.53
C ALA A 126 -3.52 -8.44 2.23
N LEU A 127 -4.51 -9.33 2.34
CA LEU A 127 -5.15 -9.96 1.19
C LEU A 127 -6.05 -9.01 0.38
N ILE A 128 -6.67 -8.00 1.02
CA ILE A 128 -7.50 -7.03 0.29
C ILE A 128 -6.70 -6.21 -0.73
N HIS A 129 -5.38 -6.12 -0.56
CA HIS A 129 -4.50 -5.46 -1.52
C HIS A 129 -4.46 -6.17 -2.89
N ILE A 130 -4.83 -7.46 -2.96
CA ILE A 130 -5.02 -8.15 -4.25
C ILE A 130 -6.09 -7.44 -5.08
N ALA A 131 -7.15 -6.90 -4.45
CA ALA A 131 -8.15 -6.09 -5.13
C ALA A 131 -7.57 -4.79 -5.72
N MET A 132 -6.46 -4.30 -5.19
CA MET A 132 -5.73 -3.15 -5.74
C MET A 132 -4.81 -3.51 -6.92
N GLY A 133 -4.78 -4.76 -7.35
CA GLY A 133 -4.01 -5.24 -8.50
C GLY A 133 -2.60 -5.74 -8.17
N ILE A 134 -2.19 -5.81 -6.91
CA ILE A 134 -0.88 -6.39 -6.59
C ILE A 134 -0.90 -7.92 -6.71
N LYS A 135 0.26 -8.50 -7.04
CA LYS A 135 0.44 -9.95 -7.14
C LYS A 135 0.17 -10.65 -5.80
N VAL A 136 -0.28 -11.91 -5.84
CA VAL A 136 -0.60 -12.70 -4.64
C VAL A 136 0.58 -12.77 -3.68
N HIS A 137 1.79 -13.08 -4.15
CA HIS A 137 2.97 -13.14 -3.28
C HIS A 137 3.29 -11.79 -2.61
N MET A 138 3.02 -10.65 -3.28
CA MET A 138 3.19 -9.32 -2.69
C MET A 138 2.16 -9.07 -1.57
N ALA A 139 0.92 -9.53 -1.74
CA ALA A 139 -0.07 -9.48 -0.66
C ALA A 139 0.35 -10.34 0.53
N LEU A 140 0.96 -11.51 0.29
CA LEU A 140 1.43 -12.39 1.37
C LEU A 140 2.57 -11.76 2.19
N VAL A 141 3.49 -11.02 1.56
CA VAL A 141 4.57 -10.32 2.30
C VAL A 141 4.03 -9.16 3.15
N LEU A 142 2.86 -8.62 2.83
CA LEU A 142 2.22 -7.63 3.69
C LEU A 142 1.75 -8.21 5.04
N ILE A 143 1.58 -9.54 5.16
CA ILE A 143 1.17 -10.18 6.42
C ILE A 143 2.21 -9.92 7.54
N PRO A 144 3.49 -10.32 7.41
CA PRO A 144 4.49 -10.03 8.43
C PRO A 144 4.65 -8.52 8.68
N ILE A 145 4.61 -7.69 7.63
CA ILE A 145 4.63 -6.23 7.76
C ILE A 145 3.45 -5.74 8.60
N GLY A 146 2.25 -6.23 8.33
CA GLY A 146 1.04 -5.91 9.08
C GLY A 146 1.12 -6.33 10.55
N PHE A 147 1.81 -7.44 10.87
CA PHE A 147 2.06 -7.83 12.26
C PHE A 147 3.05 -6.91 12.97
N VAL A 148 4.04 -6.36 12.28
CA VAL A 148 4.91 -5.31 12.85
C VAL A 148 4.10 -4.07 13.21
N PHE A 149 3.21 -3.61 12.31
CA PHE A 149 2.30 -2.49 12.60
C PHE A 149 1.38 -2.82 13.77
N LYS A 150 0.81 -4.03 13.79
CA LYS A 150 -0.04 -4.48 14.91
C LYS A 150 0.71 -4.49 16.23
N TYR A 151 1.96 -4.93 16.27
CA TYR A 151 2.77 -4.88 17.49
C TYR A 151 2.89 -3.45 18.02
N VAL A 152 3.17 -2.47 17.14
CA VAL A 152 3.24 -1.06 17.54
C VAL A 152 1.87 -0.53 17.97
N PHE A 153 0.80 -0.94 17.28
CA PHE A 153 -0.58 -0.62 17.64
C PHE A 153 -0.91 -1.10 19.06
N ASP A 154 -0.62 -2.36 19.38
CA ASP A 154 -0.92 -2.97 20.67
C ASP A 154 -0.12 -2.33 21.81
N LYS A 155 1.13 -1.90 21.55
CA LYS A 155 2.02 -1.31 22.56
C LYS A 155 1.84 0.19 22.74
N LYS A 156 1.51 0.93 21.70
CA LYS A 156 1.56 2.40 21.70
C LYS A 156 0.29 3.06 21.15
N GLY A 157 -0.64 2.28 20.62
CA GLY A 157 -1.90 2.76 20.07
C GLY A 157 -1.84 3.20 18.60
N VAL A 158 -3.03 3.53 18.08
CA VAL A 158 -3.27 3.77 16.64
C VAL A 158 -2.41 4.88 16.03
N ASN A 159 -2.16 5.98 16.75
CA ASN A 159 -1.39 7.10 16.18
C ASN A 159 0.08 6.72 15.91
N HIS A 160 0.64 5.86 16.75
CA HIS A 160 2.02 5.38 16.62
C HIS A 160 2.17 4.37 15.47
N SER A 161 1.25 3.41 15.36
CA SER A 161 1.21 2.48 14.24
C SER A 161 0.96 3.22 12.92
N TYR A 162 0.04 4.18 12.92
CA TYR A 162 -0.24 5.03 11.77
C TYR A 162 0.98 5.82 11.30
N ALA A 163 1.72 6.48 12.21
CA ALA A 163 2.91 7.24 11.84
C ALA A 163 4.01 6.33 11.26
N MET A 164 4.17 5.13 11.82
CA MET A 164 5.09 4.12 11.28
C MET A 164 4.65 3.66 9.89
N HIS A 165 3.37 3.29 9.70
CA HIS A 165 2.83 2.84 8.41
C HIS A 165 2.95 3.94 7.34
N PHE A 166 2.59 5.19 7.68
CA PHE A 166 2.76 6.34 6.80
C PHE A 166 4.21 6.48 6.32
N ALA A 167 5.17 6.43 7.25
CA ALA A 167 6.58 6.52 6.90
C ALA A 167 7.07 5.33 6.05
N THR A 168 6.57 4.12 6.32
CA THR A 168 6.86 2.93 5.50
C THR A 168 6.38 3.13 4.06
N ASN A 169 5.15 3.64 3.87
CA ASN A 169 4.63 3.89 2.51
C ASN A 169 5.39 4.99 1.78
N ILE A 170 5.85 6.03 2.49
CA ILE A 170 6.74 7.04 1.88
C ILE A 170 8.06 6.39 1.42
N LEU A 171 8.66 5.50 2.21
CA LEU A 171 9.87 4.77 1.80
C LEU A 171 9.62 3.89 0.57
N VAL A 172 8.45 3.23 0.50
CA VAL A 172 8.05 2.43 -0.68
C VAL A 172 7.92 3.32 -1.92
N VAL A 173 7.26 4.47 -1.81
CA VAL A 173 7.12 5.43 -2.92
C VAL A 173 8.50 5.93 -3.36
N CYS A 174 9.37 6.29 -2.42
CA CYS A 174 10.74 6.69 -2.74
C CYS A 174 11.50 5.56 -3.47
N MET A 175 11.44 4.32 -2.96
CA MET A 175 12.08 3.16 -3.59
C MET A 175 11.58 2.95 -5.03
N LEU A 176 10.26 3.07 -5.26
CA LEU A 176 9.68 2.97 -6.59
C LEU A 176 10.25 4.02 -7.55
N PHE A 177 10.34 5.29 -7.13
CA PHE A 177 10.92 6.33 -7.97
C PHE A 177 12.42 6.12 -8.22
N PHE A 178 13.18 5.65 -7.22
CA PHE A 178 14.58 5.31 -7.42
C PHE A 178 14.79 4.16 -8.41
N SER A 179 13.89 3.17 -8.46
CA SER A 179 13.98 2.05 -9.43
C SER A 179 13.77 2.47 -10.89
N PHE A 180 13.22 3.66 -11.15
CA PHE A 180 13.11 4.20 -12.50
C PHE A 180 14.32 5.05 -12.93
N ILE A 181 15.22 5.38 -12.00
CA ILE A 181 16.39 6.22 -12.27
C ILE A 181 17.66 5.36 -12.46
N LEU A 182 17.69 4.18 -11.83
CA LEU A 182 18.78 3.21 -11.92
C LEU A 182 18.61 2.26 -13.11
#